data_8d72cccefb2d99b182700ad8e79869ba
#
_entry.id   8d72cccefb2d99b182700ad8e79869ba
#
_cell.length_a   1.000
_cell.length_b   1.000
_cell.length_c   1.000
_cell.angle_alpha   90.00
_cell.angle_beta   90.00
_cell.angle_gamma   90.00
#
_symmetry.space_group_name_H-M   'P 1'
#
loop_
_entity.id
_entity.type
_entity.pdbx_description
1 polymer ?
#
loop_
_entity_poly.entity_id
_entity_poly.type
_entity_poly.pdbx_seq_one_letter_code
_entity_poly.pdbx_strand_id
1 'polypeptide(L)'
;MYSSVTDICTPNELDAVLLHIESVASQSRSPHWTPGWRGESEVALLDALFSARAPYGGPTSGVRAVLARWRSHRGDNRLDDLTTLAELTPDPDVLVEILSNRQFVPGNSRTKAAAATVAAQTLISVGLSCSTDFEQHTKEQFDAFRAIPGLGETTWECMLMHLGVRTDKATAHLNSFVADALEPLHQNLAAGIAEDRSPVILTAAANALCTDLASLEHAVWRYQHKSRRAKQRHSEAELRSAG
;
A
#
# COMPACT_ATOMS: atom_id res chain seq x y z
N MET A 1 13.02 8.87 -35.87
CA MET A 1 12.72 8.44 -34.52
C MET A 1 11.56 7.46 -34.64
N TYR A 2 11.82 6.17 -34.59
CA TYR A 2 10.76 5.16 -34.55
C TYR A 2 10.32 5.07 -33.10
N SER A 3 9.11 5.58 -32.76
CA SER A 3 8.41 5.17 -31.54
C SER A 3 8.26 3.64 -31.62
N SER A 4 8.86 2.96 -30.66
CA SER A 4 8.77 1.50 -30.59
C SER A 4 7.30 1.10 -30.37
N VAL A 5 6.85 0.07 -31.07
CA VAL A 5 5.49 -0.50 -30.99
C VAL A 5 5.12 -0.93 -29.55
N THR A 6 6.05 -0.83 -28.60
CA THR A 6 5.91 -1.16 -27.18
C THR A 6 5.18 -0.10 -26.33
N ASP A 7 4.98 1.12 -26.82
CA ASP A 7 4.45 2.23 -26.03
C ASP A 7 2.92 2.35 -26.01
N ILE A 8 2.18 1.47 -26.71
CA ILE A 8 0.71 1.55 -26.81
C ILE A 8 0.09 0.27 -26.28
N CYS A 9 -0.87 0.39 -25.34
CA CYS A 9 -1.71 -0.71 -24.90
C CYS A 9 -2.65 -1.13 -26.03
N THR A 10 -2.67 -2.39 -26.39
CA THR A 10 -3.60 -2.92 -27.40
C THR A 10 -5.00 -3.11 -26.80
N PRO A 11 -6.08 -3.05 -27.63
CA PRO A 11 -7.45 -3.30 -27.12
C PRO A 11 -7.59 -4.65 -26.41
N ASN A 12 -6.99 -5.70 -26.92
CA ASN A 12 -7.07 -7.04 -26.30
C ASN A 12 -6.37 -7.10 -24.93
N GLU A 13 -5.22 -6.43 -24.77
CA GLU A 13 -4.54 -6.34 -23.47
C GLU A 13 -5.38 -5.56 -22.47
N LEU A 14 -5.96 -4.44 -22.91
CA LEU A 14 -6.84 -3.63 -22.07
C LEU A 14 -8.06 -4.43 -21.60
N ASP A 15 -8.76 -5.09 -22.53
CA ASP A 15 -9.93 -5.90 -22.23
C ASP A 15 -9.60 -7.04 -21.25
N ALA A 16 -8.47 -7.73 -21.44
CA ALA A 16 -8.02 -8.81 -20.56
C ALA A 16 -7.77 -8.29 -19.14
N VAL A 17 -7.08 -7.14 -18.99
CA VAL A 17 -6.81 -6.57 -17.66
C VAL A 17 -8.09 -6.04 -17.01
N LEU A 18 -9.00 -5.41 -17.74
CA LEU A 18 -10.28 -4.96 -17.20
C LEU A 18 -11.14 -6.13 -16.72
N LEU A 19 -11.24 -7.22 -17.49
CA LEU A 19 -11.94 -8.44 -17.06
C LEU A 19 -11.30 -9.06 -15.82
N HIS A 20 -9.97 -9.09 -15.75
CA HIS A 20 -9.26 -9.58 -14.56
C HIS A 20 -9.54 -8.71 -13.33
N ILE A 21 -9.49 -7.38 -13.46
CA ILE A 21 -9.86 -6.42 -12.41
C ILE A 21 -11.29 -6.67 -11.93
N GLU A 22 -12.25 -6.82 -12.84
CA GLU A 22 -13.65 -7.09 -12.49
C GLU A 22 -13.81 -8.40 -11.71
N SER A 23 -13.14 -9.48 -12.17
CA SER A 23 -13.16 -10.77 -11.50
C SER A 23 -12.63 -10.71 -10.06
N VAL A 24 -11.59 -9.91 -9.84
CA VAL A 24 -10.96 -9.70 -8.54
C VAL A 24 -11.79 -8.78 -7.65
N ALA A 25 -12.35 -7.70 -8.21
CA ALA A 25 -13.19 -6.76 -7.49
C ALA A 25 -14.48 -7.42 -7.00
N SER A 26 -15.08 -8.32 -7.77
CA SER A 26 -16.28 -9.08 -7.39
C SER A 26 -16.03 -10.01 -6.17
N GLN A 27 -14.80 -10.49 -5.99
CA GLN A 27 -14.39 -11.31 -4.84
C GLN A 27 -14.06 -10.47 -3.59
N SER A 28 -13.87 -9.17 -3.75
CA SER A 28 -13.50 -8.25 -2.68
C SER A 28 -14.74 -7.50 -2.20
N ARG A 29 -15.15 -7.71 -0.94
CA ARG A 29 -16.33 -7.06 -0.33
C ARG A 29 -16.30 -5.53 -0.25
N SER A 30 -15.25 -4.88 -0.70
CA SER A 30 -15.13 -3.42 -0.86
C SER A 30 -13.89 -3.09 -1.68
N PRO A 31 -14.02 -2.75 -2.94
CA PRO A 31 -12.97 -2.06 -3.66
C PRO A 31 -12.91 -0.61 -3.16
N HIS A 32 -12.29 -0.36 -2.00
CA HIS A 32 -11.91 0.98 -1.63
C HIS A 32 -10.58 1.28 -2.33
N TRP A 33 -10.71 1.87 -3.48
CA TRP A 33 -9.66 2.53 -4.20
C TRP A 33 -9.28 3.78 -3.39
N THR A 34 -8.17 3.68 -2.68
CA THR A 34 -7.64 4.83 -1.95
C THR A 34 -6.69 5.53 -2.89
N PRO A 35 -6.87 6.83 -3.16
CA PRO A 35 -6.01 7.56 -4.11
C PRO A 35 -4.55 7.71 -3.62
N GLY A 36 -4.19 7.11 -2.51
CA GLY A 36 -2.92 7.35 -1.87
C GLY A 36 -2.91 8.71 -1.14
N TRP A 37 -1.76 9.04 -0.61
CA TRP A 37 -1.56 10.22 0.24
C TRP A 37 -0.28 10.94 -0.17
N ARG A 38 -0.15 11.25 -1.47
CA ARG A 38 1.01 11.98 -1.99
C ARG A 38 1.14 13.33 -1.31
N GLY A 39 2.33 13.63 -0.78
CA GLY A 39 2.56 14.86 -0.04
C GLY A 39 1.89 14.89 1.34
N GLU A 40 1.57 13.72 1.93
CA GLU A 40 0.92 13.61 3.24
C GLU A 40 1.51 12.45 4.05
N SER A 41 2.77 12.59 4.47
CA SER A 41 3.52 11.55 5.19
C SER A 41 2.84 11.09 6.49
N GLU A 42 2.22 12.01 7.23
CA GLU A 42 1.47 11.69 8.45
C GLU A 42 0.30 10.74 8.16
N VAL A 43 -0.48 11.04 7.11
CA VAL A 43 -1.65 10.26 6.73
C VAL A 43 -1.23 8.91 6.16
N ALA A 44 -0.17 8.88 5.34
CA ALA A 44 0.38 7.65 4.79
C ALA A 44 0.86 6.69 5.88
N LEU A 45 1.56 7.19 6.91
CA LEU A 45 2.00 6.41 8.05
C LEU A 45 0.82 5.86 8.85
N LEU A 46 -0.16 6.72 9.18
CA LEU A 46 -1.35 6.30 9.93
C LEU A 46 -2.17 5.27 9.14
N ASP A 47 -2.39 5.48 7.84
CA ASP A 47 -3.12 4.51 7.02
C ASP A 47 -2.41 3.15 7.01
N ALA A 48 -1.12 3.11 6.75
CA ALA A 48 -0.34 1.88 6.70
C ALA A 48 -0.43 1.08 8.02
N LEU A 49 -0.36 1.76 9.18
CA LEU A 49 -0.45 1.10 10.47
C LEU A 49 -1.88 0.65 10.79
N PHE A 50 -2.86 1.53 10.57
CA PHE A 50 -4.24 1.24 10.97
C PHE A 50 -4.93 0.24 10.03
N SER A 51 -4.54 0.16 8.75
CA SER A 51 -5.05 -0.83 7.79
C SER A 51 -4.55 -2.25 8.03
N ALA A 52 -3.50 -2.44 8.85
CA ALA A 52 -2.99 -3.76 9.19
C ALA A 52 -4.04 -4.59 9.97
N ARG A 53 -4.56 -5.65 9.32
CA ARG A 53 -5.61 -6.56 9.84
C ARG A 53 -6.89 -5.85 10.32
N ALA A 54 -7.21 -4.70 9.72
CA ALA A 54 -8.44 -3.97 10.01
C ALA A 54 -9.26 -3.74 8.74
N PRO A 55 -10.61 -3.66 8.85
CA PRO A 55 -11.43 -3.23 7.73
C PRO A 55 -11.16 -1.74 7.45
N TYR A 56 -11.13 -1.38 6.18
CA TYR A 56 -10.94 0.02 5.81
C TYR A 56 -12.10 0.90 6.27
N GLY A 57 -13.29 0.33 6.31
CA GLY A 57 -14.50 0.94 6.87
C GLY A 57 -15.15 1.98 5.98
N GLY A 58 -16.15 2.65 6.54
CA GLY A 58 -16.87 3.76 5.93
C GLY A 58 -16.40 5.12 6.46
N PRO A 59 -17.14 6.21 6.14
CA PRO A 59 -16.79 7.57 6.58
C PRO A 59 -16.64 7.72 8.10
N THR A 60 -17.40 6.95 8.87
CA THR A 60 -17.46 7.03 10.35
C THR A 60 -16.84 5.81 11.06
N SER A 61 -16.24 4.87 10.32
CA SER A 61 -15.72 3.63 10.89
C SER A 61 -14.41 3.19 10.23
N GLY A 62 -13.66 2.30 10.90
CA GLY A 62 -12.43 1.72 10.37
C GLY A 62 -11.31 2.75 10.17
N VAL A 63 -10.43 2.48 9.22
CA VAL A 63 -9.25 3.32 8.92
C VAL A 63 -9.67 4.71 8.46
N ARG A 64 -10.70 4.82 7.61
CA ARG A 64 -11.17 6.11 7.11
C ARG A 64 -11.57 7.07 8.22
N ALA A 65 -12.24 6.57 9.26
CA ALA A 65 -12.60 7.38 10.41
C ALA A 65 -11.38 7.83 11.23
N VAL A 66 -10.36 6.99 11.34
CA VAL A 66 -9.08 7.34 11.99
C VAL A 66 -8.42 8.51 11.25
N LEU A 67 -8.28 8.39 9.91
CA LEU A 67 -7.67 9.44 9.11
C LEU A 67 -8.48 10.75 9.12
N ALA A 68 -9.83 10.64 9.09
CA ALA A 68 -10.70 11.82 9.17
C ALA A 68 -10.52 12.56 10.50
N ARG A 69 -10.40 11.85 11.64
CA ARG A 69 -10.15 12.47 12.94
C ARG A 69 -8.78 13.14 13.02
N TRP A 70 -7.74 12.49 12.46
CA TRP A 70 -6.43 13.12 12.37
C TRP A 70 -6.48 14.41 11.56
N ARG A 71 -7.06 14.39 10.36
CA ARG A 71 -7.24 15.59 9.54
C ARG A 71 -8.02 16.68 10.27
N SER A 72 -9.10 16.33 10.96
CA SER A 72 -9.89 17.28 11.76
C SER A 72 -9.07 17.89 12.90
N HIS A 73 -8.22 17.10 13.55
CA HIS A 73 -7.32 17.59 14.62
C HIS A 73 -6.26 18.54 14.08
N ARG A 74 -5.69 18.24 12.91
CA ARG A 74 -4.67 19.06 12.25
C ARG A 74 -5.24 20.33 11.60
N GLY A 75 -6.54 20.37 11.34
CA GLY A 75 -7.20 21.50 10.67
C GLY A 75 -6.64 21.72 9.27
N ASP A 76 -6.32 22.98 8.95
CA ASP A 76 -5.79 23.38 7.63
C ASP A 76 -4.26 23.22 7.49
N ASN A 77 -3.61 22.63 8.49
CA ASN A 77 -2.17 22.42 8.43
C ASN A 77 -1.80 21.38 7.37
N ARG A 78 -0.64 21.59 6.76
CA ARG A 78 -0.04 20.60 5.87
C ARG A 78 0.24 19.32 6.65
N LEU A 79 -0.14 18.17 6.07
CA LEU A 79 -0.05 16.84 6.67
C LEU A 79 1.22 16.08 6.23
N ASP A 80 2.28 16.82 5.88
CA ASP A 80 3.52 16.28 5.34
C ASP A 80 4.73 16.65 6.21
N ASP A 81 4.59 16.38 7.51
CA ASP A 81 5.67 16.54 8.49
C ASP A 81 5.44 15.59 9.67
N LEU A 82 6.23 14.53 9.74
CA LEU A 82 6.14 13.52 10.80
C LEU A 82 6.46 14.07 12.21
N THR A 83 7.00 15.28 12.33
CA THR A 83 7.37 15.89 13.62
C THR A 83 6.17 15.96 14.55
N THR A 84 4.99 16.34 14.05
CA THR A 84 3.77 16.42 14.88
C THR A 84 3.37 15.07 15.49
N LEU A 85 3.52 13.97 14.76
CA LEU A 85 3.28 12.64 15.32
C LEU A 85 4.39 12.22 16.29
N ALA A 86 5.63 12.58 16.03
CA ALA A 86 6.77 12.27 16.88
C ALA A 86 6.72 12.99 18.23
N GLU A 87 6.23 14.23 18.26
CA GLU A 87 6.05 15.02 19.48
C GLU A 87 5.08 14.38 20.49
N LEU A 88 4.19 13.49 20.01
CA LEU A 88 3.27 12.73 20.86
C LEU A 88 3.90 11.47 21.48
N THR A 89 5.17 11.17 21.21
CA THR A 89 5.85 9.96 21.73
C THR A 89 5.91 9.90 23.26
N PRO A 90 6.10 10.99 24.01
CA PRO A 90 6.11 10.96 25.48
C PRO A 90 4.76 10.56 26.08
N ASP A 91 3.64 10.89 25.41
CA ASP A 91 2.29 10.52 25.83
C ASP A 91 1.45 10.06 24.61
N PRO A 92 1.61 8.82 24.17
CA PRO A 92 0.91 8.31 23.00
C PRO A 92 -0.60 8.09 23.21
N ASP A 93 -1.08 8.13 24.46
CA ASP A 93 -2.51 8.06 24.75
C ASP A 93 -3.25 9.31 24.24
N VAL A 94 -2.59 10.45 24.13
CA VAL A 94 -3.13 11.64 23.45
C VAL A 94 -3.52 11.31 22.01
N LEU A 95 -2.68 10.58 21.27
CA LEU A 95 -3.01 10.16 19.91
C LEU A 95 -4.16 9.13 19.89
N VAL A 96 -4.22 8.23 20.88
CA VAL A 96 -5.36 7.30 21.03
C VAL A 96 -6.68 8.08 21.18
N GLU A 97 -6.69 9.16 21.97
CA GLU A 97 -7.88 9.99 22.18
C GLU A 97 -8.26 10.77 20.92
N ILE A 98 -7.30 11.44 20.27
CA ILE A 98 -7.51 12.15 18.99
C ILE A 98 -8.14 11.21 17.95
N LEU A 99 -7.56 10.03 17.78
CA LEU A 99 -8.01 9.06 16.78
C LEU A 99 -9.26 8.29 17.25
N SER A 100 -9.66 8.39 18.52
CA SER A 100 -10.68 7.56 19.18
C SER A 100 -10.50 6.07 18.81
N ASN A 101 -9.25 5.58 18.89
CA ASN A 101 -8.90 4.24 18.46
C ASN A 101 -7.78 3.63 19.33
N ARG A 102 -8.13 2.59 20.08
CA ARG A 102 -7.22 1.85 20.97
C ARG A 102 -6.83 0.47 20.42
N GLN A 103 -6.85 0.29 19.09
CA GLN A 103 -6.43 -0.96 18.50
C GLN A 103 -4.95 -1.23 18.72
N PHE A 104 -4.63 -2.50 18.97
CA PHE A 104 -3.25 -2.96 19.14
C PHE A 104 -2.62 -3.33 17.80
N VAL A 105 -1.30 -3.21 17.73
CA VAL A 105 -0.51 -3.77 16.65
C VAL A 105 -0.65 -5.30 16.67
N PRO A 106 -0.90 -5.95 15.54
CA PRO A 106 -1.10 -7.41 15.52
C PRO A 106 0.09 -8.17 16.12
N GLY A 107 -0.21 -8.99 17.14
CA GLY A 107 0.81 -9.78 17.84
C GLY A 107 1.67 -8.99 18.84
N ASN A 108 1.26 -7.77 19.22
CA ASN A 108 1.97 -6.91 20.15
C ASN A 108 1.01 -6.30 21.19
N SER A 109 1.53 -5.91 22.35
CA SER A 109 0.77 -5.20 23.40
C SER A 109 0.75 -3.67 23.21
N ARG A 110 1.46 -3.13 22.22
CA ARG A 110 1.50 -1.70 21.90
C ARG A 110 0.27 -1.31 21.09
N THR A 111 -0.35 -0.18 21.39
CA THR A 111 -1.42 0.39 20.54
C THR A 111 -0.85 0.84 19.20
N LYS A 112 -1.70 0.86 18.16
CA LYS A 112 -1.30 1.37 16.83
C LYS A 112 -0.93 2.85 16.90
N ALA A 113 -1.58 3.62 17.77
CA ALA A 113 -1.24 5.02 18.02
C ALA A 113 0.19 5.15 18.59
N ALA A 114 0.52 4.40 19.65
CA ALA A 114 1.86 4.41 20.20
C ALA A 114 2.93 3.88 19.20
N ALA A 115 2.56 2.95 18.33
CA ALA A 115 3.45 2.52 17.27
C ALA A 115 3.67 3.60 16.21
N ALA A 116 2.64 4.40 15.91
CA ALA A 116 2.74 5.50 14.95
C ALA A 116 3.65 6.63 15.45
N THR A 117 3.54 7.01 16.74
CA THR A 117 4.43 8.05 17.31
C THR A 117 5.89 7.59 17.33
N VAL A 118 6.16 6.36 17.76
CA VAL A 118 7.51 5.79 17.75
C VAL A 118 8.04 5.64 16.32
N ALA A 119 7.19 5.26 15.36
CA ALA A 119 7.58 5.16 13.96
C ALA A 119 7.96 6.53 13.40
N ALA A 120 7.16 7.56 13.65
CA ALA A 120 7.47 8.92 13.23
C ALA A 120 8.81 9.40 13.82
N GLN A 121 9.03 9.23 15.12
CA GLN A 121 10.28 9.58 15.77
C GLN A 121 11.49 8.85 15.19
N THR A 122 11.34 7.54 14.94
CA THR A 122 12.40 6.72 14.35
C THR A 122 12.71 7.18 12.93
N LEU A 123 11.69 7.43 12.10
CA LEU A 123 11.84 7.88 10.72
C LEU A 123 12.58 9.22 10.65
N ILE A 124 12.20 10.19 11.49
CA ILE A 124 12.88 11.47 11.59
C ILE A 124 14.36 11.29 11.99
N SER A 125 14.65 10.41 12.94
CA SER A 125 16.02 10.18 13.40
C SER A 125 16.95 9.61 12.32
N VAL A 126 16.37 9.03 11.26
CA VAL A 126 17.11 8.51 10.09
C VAL A 126 16.91 9.39 8.83
N GLY A 127 16.42 10.62 9.01
CA GLY A 127 16.32 11.62 7.96
C GLY A 127 15.08 11.54 7.06
N LEU A 128 14.01 10.89 7.52
CA LEU A 128 12.73 10.78 6.81
C LEU A 128 11.64 11.56 7.58
N SER A 129 11.38 12.80 7.20
CA SER A 129 10.40 13.67 7.86
C SER A 129 9.18 13.98 7.00
N CYS A 130 9.35 14.12 5.70
CA CYS A 130 8.29 14.45 4.76
C CYS A 130 8.26 13.49 3.56
N SER A 131 7.22 13.54 2.76
CA SER A 131 6.97 12.61 1.66
C SER A 131 8.12 12.51 0.65
N THR A 132 8.78 13.65 0.35
CA THR A 132 9.88 13.68 -0.61
C THR A 132 11.13 12.94 -0.13
N ASP A 133 11.34 12.82 1.18
CA ASP A 133 12.48 12.09 1.72
C ASP A 133 12.40 10.59 1.43
N PHE A 134 11.19 10.06 1.24
CA PHE A 134 10.96 8.63 0.95
C PHE A 134 11.24 8.25 -0.49
N GLU A 135 11.34 9.20 -1.42
CA GLU A 135 11.58 8.91 -2.86
C GLU A 135 12.91 8.18 -3.09
N GLN A 136 13.90 8.45 -2.25
CA GLN A 136 15.25 7.84 -2.32
C GLN A 136 15.62 7.16 -1.00
N HIS A 137 14.64 6.45 -0.40
CA HIS A 137 14.87 5.74 0.86
C HIS A 137 15.96 4.66 0.75
N THR A 138 16.67 4.46 1.85
CA THR A 138 17.77 3.49 1.94
C THR A 138 17.36 2.22 2.70
N LYS A 139 18.21 1.19 2.57
CA LYS A 139 18.02 -0.05 3.34
C LYS A 139 18.14 0.20 4.85
N GLU A 140 19.03 1.07 5.29
CA GLU A 140 19.22 1.43 6.70
C GLU A 140 17.96 2.08 7.28
N GLN A 141 17.30 2.93 6.53
CA GLN A 141 16.02 3.55 6.92
C GLN A 141 14.89 2.53 7.02
N PHE A 142 14.81 1.61 6.07
CA PHE A 142 13.89 0.47 6.15
C PHE A 142 14.18 -0.42 7.36
N ASP A 143 15.44 -0.77 7.61
CA ASP A 143 15.83 -1.61 8.74
C ASP A 143 15.51 -0.93 10.08
N ALA A 144 15.70 0.39 10.20
CA ALA A 144 15.31 1.17 11.37
C ALA A 144 13.79 1.11 11.63
N PHE A 145 12.98 1.29 10.58
CA PHE A 145 11.52 1.14 10.70
C PHE A 145 11.11 -0.27 11.13
N ARG A 146 11.71 -1.29 10.51
CA ARG A 146 11.40 -2.70 10.78
C ARG A 146 11.86 -3.16 12.17
N ALA A 147 12.83 -2.49 12.78
CA ALA A 147 13.25 -2.76 14.15
C ALA A 147 12.17 -2.42 15.19
N ILE A 148 11.16 -1.62 14.83
CA ILE A 148 10.04 -1.31 15.72
C ILE A 148 9.16 -2.55 15.88
N PRO A 149 8.95 -3.07 17.11
CA PRO A 149 8.18 -4.27 17.34
C PRO A 149 6.76 -4.19 16.78
N GLY A 150 6.43 -5.15 15.89
CA GLY A 150 5.12 -5.26 15.25
C GLY A 150 4.97 -4.49 13.94
N LEU A 151 5.96 -3.70 13.55
CA LEU A 151 6.03 -3.10 12.23
C LEU A 151 6.95 -3.94 11.33
N GLY A 152 6.55 -4.13 10.09
CA GLY A 152 7.25 -4.99 9.16
C GLY A 152 7.22 -4.44 7.74
N GLU A 153 7.82 -5.19 6.85
CA GLU A 153 7.95 -4.88 5.43
C GLU A 153 6.60 -4.51 4.79
N THR A 154 5.52 -5.25 5.12
CA THR A 154 4.19 -4.95 4.56
C THR A 154 3.68 -3.55 4.93
N THR A 155 3.94 -3.11 6.17
CA THR A 155 3.52 -1.78 6.63
C THR A 155 4.38 -0.71 5.96
N TRP A 156 5.67 -0.96 5.82
CA TRP A 156 6.59 -0.08 5.11
C TRP A 156 6.17 0.11 3.64
N GLU A 157 5.98 -0.99 2.91
CA GLU A 157 5.55 -0.93 1.51
C GLU A 157 4.19 -0.28 1.33
N CYS A 158 3.24 -0.53 2.25
CA CYS A 158 1.95 0.12 2.22
C CYS A 158 2.08 1.64 2.36
N MET A 159 2.93 2.12 3.27
CA MET A 159 3.22 3.53 3.45
C MET A 159 3.84 4.13 2.18
N LEU A 160 4.86 3.48 1.61
CA LEU A 160 5.50 3.94 0.36
C LEU A 160 4.51 4.01 -0.80
N MET A 161 3.66 2.99 -0.98
CA MET A 161 2.61 3.00 -2.00
C MET A 161 1.64 4.16 -1.82
N HIS A 162 1.28 4.50 -0.58
CA HIS A 162 0.46 5.68 -0.30
C HIS A 162 1.15 7.00 -0.68
N LEU A 163 2.46 7.07 -0.50
CA LEU A 163 3.26 8.24 -0.91
C LEU A 163 3.53 8.30 -2.42
N GLY A 164 3.18 7.24 -3.16
CA GLY A 164 3.43 7.11 -4.59
C GLY A 164 4.84 6.64 -4.92
N VAL A 165 5.57 6.12 -3.92
CA VAL A 165 6.89 5.50 -4.07
C VAL A 165 6.73 4.00 -4.27
N ARG A 166 7.36 3.45 -5.30
CA ARG A 166 7.31 2.02 -5.62
C ARG A 166 8.66 1.38 -5.36
N THR A 167 8.62 0.32 -4.54
CA THR A 167 9.76 -0.58 -4.39
C THR A 167 9.82 -1.57 -5.56
N ASP A 168 10.95 -2.23 -5.77
CA ASP A 168 11.08 -3.33 -6.74
C ASP A 168 10.05 -4.44 -6.46
N LYS A 169 9.77 -4.71 -5.20
CA LYS A 169 8.78 -5.70 -4.79
C LYS A 169 7.35 -5.26 -5.10
N ALA A 170 7.01 -3.99 -4.89
CA ALA A 170 5.72 -3.46 -5.29
C ALA A 170 5.55 -3.54 -6.81
N THR A 171 6.57 -3.16 -7.57
CA THR A 171 6.63 -3.29 -9.03
C THR A 171 6.44 -4.73 -9.47
N ALA A 172 7.13 -5.69 -8.84
CA ALA A 172 6.96 -7.12 -9.14
C ALA A 172 5.53 -7.63 -8.87
N HIS A 173 4.83 -7.07 -7.87
CA HIS A 173 3.41 -7.39 -7.65
C HIS A 173 2.51 -6.85 -8.78
N LEU A 174 2.75 -5.62 -9.25
CA LEU A 174 2.01 -5.04 -10.37
C LEU A 174 2.25 -5.84 -11.66
N ASN A 175 3.51 -6.16 -11.94
CA ASN A 175 3.89 -6.96 -13.10
C ASN A 175 3.25 -8.36 -13.07
N SER A 176 3.26 -9.02 -11.91
CA SER A 176 2.61 -10.32 -11.74
C SER A 176 1.10 -10.26 -11.99
N PHE A 177 0.43 -9.19 -11.55
CA PHE A 177 -0.99 -9.01 -11.80
C PHE A 177 -1.31 -8.88 -13.29
N VAL A 178 -0.54 -8.07 -14.00
CA VAL A 178 -0.70 -7.90 -15.45
C VAL A 178 -0.38 -9.21 -16.18
N ALA A 179 0.67 -9.93 -15.78
CA ALA A 179 1.01 -11.23 -16.36
C ALA A 179 -0.13 -12.25 -16.18
N ASP A 180 -0.71 -12.34 -14.97
CA ASP A 180 -1.85 -13.21 -14.67
C ASP A 180 -3.07 -12.85 -15.56
N ALA A 181 -3.29 -11.56 -15.81
CA ALA A 181 -4.39 -11.10 -16.67
C ALA A 181 -4.17 -11.43 -18.15
N LEU A 182 -2.94 -11.37 -18.62
CA LEU A 182 -2.57 -11.63 -20.02
C LEU A 182 -2.33 -13.10 -20.35
N GLU A 183 -2.23 -13.99 -19.35
CA GLU A 183 -1.99 -15.42 -19.56
C GLU A 183 -2.92 -16.06 -20.60
N PRO A 184 -4.25 -15.77 -20.61
CA PRO A 184 -5.15 -16.33 -21.61
C PRO A 184 -4.85 -15.88 -23.06
N LEU A 185 -4.27 -14.69 -23.23
CA LEU A 185 -3.92 -14.16 -24.56
C LEU A 185 -2.58 -14.71 -25.09
N HIS A 186 -1.70 -15.09 -24.17
CA HIS A 186 -0.30 -15.37 -24.47
C HIS A 186 0.17 -16.69 -23.87
N GLN A 187 -0.46 -17.81 -24.25
CA GLN A 187 -0.12 -19.15 -23.75
C GLN A 187 1.37 -19.55 -23.88
N ASN A 188 2.22 -18.70 -24.49
CA ASN A 188 3.64 -18.97 -24.76
C ASN A 188 4.58 -17.75 -24.59
N LEU A 189 4.16 -16.63 -23.96
CA LEU A 189 5.04 -15.49 -23.79
C LEU A 189 5.75 -15.52 -22.43
N ALA A 190 7.08 -15.38 -22.47
CA ALA A 190 7.93 -15.35 -21.29
C ALA A 190 7.58 -14.19 -20.35
N ALA A 191 7.68 -14.42 -19.04
CA ALA A 191 7.35 -13.46 -17.97
C ALA A 191 7.96 -12.04 -18.13
N GLY A 192 9.08 -11.92 -18.86
CA GLY A 192 9.76 -10.63 -19.11
C GLY A 192 8.98 -9.62 -19.95
N ILE A 193 8.04 -10.07 -20.80
CA ILE A 193 7.27 -9.15 -21.65
C ILE A 193 6.25 -8.34 -20.81
N ALA A 194 5.74 -8.91 -19.71
CA ALA A 194 4.80 -8.23 -18.85
C ALA A 194 5.45 -7.06 -18.08
N GLU A 195 6.74 -7.15 -17.76
CA GLU A 195 7.45 -6.13 -16.98
C GLU A 195 7.53 -4.80 -17.72
N ASP A 196 7.90 -4.80 -18.98
CA ASP A 196 8.00 -3.59 -19.81
C ASP A 196 6.63 -2.98 -20.13
N ARG A 197 5.58 -3.78 -20.13
CA ARG A 197 4.24 -3.35 -20.56
C ARG A 197 3.31 -2.97 -19.42
N SER A 198 3.58 -3.43 -18.19
CA SER A 198 2.70 -3.20 -17.04
C SER A 198 2.36 -1.74 -16.79
N PRO A 199 3.31 -0.78 -16.84
CA PRO A 199 2.98 0.64 -16.63
C PRO A 199 2.01 1.19 -17.68
N VAL A 200 2.19 0.83 -18.95
CA VAL A 200 1.35 1.28 -20.07
C VAL A 200 -0.06 0.71 -19.95
N ILE A 201 -0.16 -0.58 -19.65
CA ILE A 201 -1.44 -1.29 -19.53
C ILE A 201 -2.22 -0.79 -18.30
N LEU A 202 -1.58 -0.63 -17.14
CA LEU A 202 -2.23 -0.12 -15.94
C LEU A 202 -2.67 1.33 -16.11
N THR A 203 -1.90 2.15 -16.85
CA THR A 203 -2.32 3.52 -17.19
C THR A 203 -3.57 3.51 -18.07
N ALA A 204 -3.61 2.68 -19.09
CA ALA A 204 -4.78 2.54 -19.95
C ALA A 204 -6.01 2.04 -19.17
N ALA A 205 -5.83 1.05 -18.29
CA ALA A 205 -6.90 0.53 -17.43
C ALA A 205 -7.40 1.59 -16.44
N ALA A 206 -6.53 2.38 -15.82
CA ALA A 206 -6.93 3.46 -14.92
C ALA A 206 -7.79 4.50 -15.65
N ASN A 207 -7.39 4.90 -16.86
CA ASN A 207 -8.16 5.81 -17.70
C ASN A 207 -9.54 5.23 -18.06
N ALA A 208 -9.61 3.95 -18.46
CA ALA A 208 -10.86 3.29 -18.81
C ALA A 208 -11.82 3.16 -17.61
N LEU A 209 -11.27 2.99 -16.40
CA LEU A 209 -12.04 2.92 -15.15
C LEU A 209 -12.35 4.29 -14.54
N CYS A 210 -11.96 5.39 -15.19
CA CYS A 210 -12.12 6.76 -14.68
C CYS A 210 -11.53 6.91 -13.25
N THR A 211 -10.40 6.26 -12.96
CA THR A 211 -9.68 6.35 -11.70
C THR A 211 -8.25 6.86 -11.92
N ASP A 212 -7.59 7.34 -10.87
CA ASP A 212 -6.18 7.68 -10.97
C ASP A 212 -5.30 6.42 -10.90
N LEU A 213 -4.15 6.48 -11.56
CA LEU A 213 -3.22 5.34 -11.66
C LEU A 213 -2.74 4.86 -10.29
N ALA A 214 -2.46 5.78 -9.35
CA ALA A 214 -1.96 5.42 -8.03
C ALA A 214 -3.01 4.63 -7.23
N SER A 215 -4.28 5.00 -7.34
CA SER A 215 -5.40 4.25 -6.75
C SER A 215 -5.49 2.84 -7.31
N LEU A 216 -5.42 2.69 -8.63
CA LEU A 216 -5.46 1.38 -9.30
C LEU A 216 -4.28 0.51 -8.84
N GLU A 217 -3.08 1.03 -8.89
CA GLU A 217 -1.87 0.31 -8.49
C GLU A 217 -1.88 -0.11 -7.02
N HIS A 218 -2.32 0.78 -6.12
CA HIS A 218 -2.47 0.42 -4.71
C HIS A 218 -3.47 -0.72 -4.51
N ALA A 219 -4.59 -0.70 -5.23
CA ALA A 219 -5.58 -1.78 -5.16
C ALA A 219 -5.05 -3.11 -5.70
N VAL A 220 -4.35 -3.08 -6.84
CA VAL A 220 -3.67 -4.23 -7.44
C VAL A 220 -2.61 -4.79 -6.50
N TRP A 221 -1.75 -3.94 -5.95
CA TRP A 221 -0.73 -4.34 -4.98
C TRP A 221 -1.36 -5.02 -3.75
N ARG A 222 -2.42 -4.44 -3.17
CA ARG A 222 -3.12 -5.04 -2.02
C ARG A 222 -3.71 -6.40 -2.34
N TYR A 223 -4.28 -6.57 -3.54
CA TYR A 223 -4.82 -7.85 -3.98
C TYR A 223 -3.71 -8.90 -4.09
N GLN A 224 -2.65 -8.61 -4.84
CA GLN A 224 -1.53 -9.52 -5.04
C GLN A 224 -0.86 -9.90 -3.72
N HIS A 225 -0.68 -8.95 -2.82
CA HIS A 225 -0.11 -9.21 -1.50
C HIS A 225 -0.96 -10.19 -0.68
N LYS A 226 -2.30 -10.07 -0.71
CA LYS A 226 -3.22 -11.00 -0.03
C LYS A 226 -3.22 -12.39 -0.68
N SER A 227 -3.28 -12.44 -2.00
CA SER A 227 -3.34 -13.70 -2.75
C SER A 227 -2.09 -14.54 -2.56
N ARG A 228 -0.91 -13.93 -2.60
CA ARG A 228 0.37 -14.62 -2.35
C ARG A 228 0.43 -15.16 -0.91
N ARG A 229 0.01 -14.39 0.08
CA ARG A 229 -0.04 -14.88 1.47
C ARG A 229 -1.02 -16.04 1.66
N ALA A 230 -2.14 -16.05 0.95
CA ALA A 230 -3.10 -17.15 0.98
C ALA A 230 -2.50 -18.42 0.36
N LYS A 231 -1.88 -18.31 -0.83
CA LYS A 231 -1.18 -19.41 -1.51
C LYS A 231 -0.05 -19.98 -0.64
N GLN A 232 0.77 -19.13 -0.04
CA GLN A 232 1.87 -19.56 0.83
C GLN A 232 1.36 -20.34 2.07
N ARG A 233 0.32 -19.84 2.73
CA ARG A 233 -0.28 -20.54 3.89
C ARG A 233 -0.86 -21.91 3.51
N HIS A 234 -1.45 -22.02 2.33
CA HIS A 234 -1.99 -23.28 1.82
C HIS A 234 -0.87 -24.30 1.58
N SER A 235 0.19 -23.89 0.89
CA SER A 235 1.37 -24.72 0.67
C SER A 235 2.06 -25.17 1.97
N GLU A 236 2.21 -24.26 2.95
CA GLU A 236 2.76 -24.61 4.27
C GLU A 236 1.88 -25.58 5.05
N ALA A 237 0.55 -25.47 4.92
CA ALA A 237 -0.40 -26.40 5.55
C ALA A 237 -0.34 -27.80 4.89
N GLU A 238 -0.24 -27.86 3.56
CA GLU A 238 -0.07 -29.12 2.83
C GLU A 238 1.23 -29.83 3.21
N LEU A 239 2.34 -29.11 3.30
CA LEU A 239 3.64 -29.66 3.74
C LEU A 239 3.58 -30.21 5.18
N ARG A 240 2.84 -29.56 6.07
CA ARG A 240 2.67 -30.02 7.46
C ARG A 240 1.74 -31.23 7.58
N SER A 241 0.84 -31.44 6.64
CA SER A 241 -0.08 -32.57 6.63
C SER A 241 0.51 -33.83 5.96
N ALA A 242 1.61 -33.66 5.20
CA ALA A 242 2.29 -34.74 4.50
C ALA A 242 3.52 -35.32 5.24
N GLY A 243 3.87 -34.77 6.40
CA GLY A 243 4.97 -35.24 7.26
C GLY A 243 4.50 -35.67 8.64
#